data_ae6b61b6000830004b15afeeaa141f0b
#
_entry.id   ae6b61b6000830004b15afeeaa141f0b
#
_cell.length_a   1.000
_cell.length_b   1.000
_cell.length_c   1.000
_cell.angle_alpha   90.00
_cell.angle_beta   90.00
_cell.angle_gamma   90.00
#
_symmetry.space_group_name_H-M   'P 1'
#
loop_
_entity.id
_entity.type
_entity.pdbx_description
1 polymer ?
#
loop_
_entity_poly.entity_id
_entity_poly.type
_entity_poly.pdbx_seq_one_letter_code
_entity_poly.pdbx_strand_id
1 'polypeptide(L)'
;MWGAPIYRWDYHESTEFAWWKQRPGIKLFDALKKTLSGVNIIAEDLGFMTDTVRKLVLDTGFPNMKVLEFAFDERDSGSRNEYLPHNYVHNSVVYTGTHDNETVVGWLGEITKAEYEMVKSYVDYHGDDDKELANKMIRLAHSLVADTCIIPL
;
A
#
# COMPACT_ATOMS: atom_id res chain seq x y z
N MET A 1 24.31 4.12 16.99
CA MET A 1 23.54 4.33 15.76
C MET A 1 22.06 4.27 16.14
N TRP A 2 21.34 5.36 16.04
CA TRP A 2 20.00 5.54 16.61
C TRP A 2 18.97 5.04 15.61
N GLY A 3 18.09 4.12 16.04
CA GLY A 3 16.96 3.72 15.22
C GLY A 3 16.08 4.94 14.90
N ALA A 4 15.47 4.96 13.72
CA ALA A 4 14.57 6.03 13.33
C ALA A 4 13.46 6.21 14.39
N PRO A 5 13.19 7.42 14.85
CA PRO A 5 12.13 7.65 15.79
C PRO A 5 10.78 7.35 15.13
N ILE A 6 10.07 6.38 15.69
CA ILE A 6 8.65 6.20 15.37
C ILE A 6 7.89 7.04 16.39
N TYR A 7 6.97 7.81 15.91
CA TYR A 7 6.11 8.64 16.73
C TYR A 7 4.71 8.02 16.72
N ARG A 8 4.11 7.85 17.91
CA ARG A 8 2.70 7.56 18.04
C ARG A 8 1.96 8.87 18.33
N TRP A 9 0.83 9.05 17.67
CA TRP A 9 -0.12 10.07 18.03
C TRP A 9 -0.85 9.65 19.33
N ASP A 10 -0.53 10.28 20.46
CA ASP A 10 -1.27 10.04 21.69
C ASP A 10 -2.47 11.00 21.72
N TYR A 11 -3.67 10.41 21.63
CA TYR A 11 -4.93 11.14 21.66
C TYR A 11 -5.20 11.63 23.07
N HIS A 12 -5.31 12.94 23.25
CA HIS A 12 -5.97 13.59 24.36
C HIS A 12 -7.31 14.15 23.89
N GLU A 13 -8.23 14.47 24.80
CA GLU A 13 -9.61 14.92 24.53
C GLU A 13 -9.74 16.10 23.56
N SER A 14 -8.63 16.77 23.22
CA SER A 14 -8.54 17.72 22.12
C SER A 14 -7.24 17.53 21.34
N THR A 15 -7.30 17.68 20.01
CA THR A 15 -6.13 17.61 19.12
C THR A 15 -5.10 18.71 19.37
N GLU A 16 -5.46 19.78 20.10
CA GLU A 16 -4.58 20.89 20.48
C GLU A 16 -3.43 20.47 21.39
N PHE A 17 -3.58 19.37 22.14
CA PHE A 17 -2.58 18.85 23.09
C PHE A 17 -1.93 17.54 22.65
N ALA A 18 -2.13 17.11 21.42
CA ALA A 18 -1.47 15.92 20.91
C ALA A 18 0.00 16.20 20.57
N TRP A 19 0.88 15.27 20.93
CA TRP A 19 2.31 15.35 20.60
C TRP A 19 2.88 13.99 20.19
N TRP A 20 3.92 14.04 19.39
CA TRP A 20 4.62 12.85 18.94
C TRP A 20 5.55 12.30 20.02
N LYS A 21 5.40 11.03 20.38
CA LYS A 21 6.30 10.32 21.29
C LYS A 21 7.17 9.32 20.53
N GLN A 22 8.46 9.34 20.81
CA GLN A 22 9.40 8.36 20.29
C GLN A 22 9.09 6.95 20.82
N ARG A 23 9.08 5.97 19.93
CA ARG A 23 8.88 4.54 20.24
C ARG A 23 10.14 3.72 19.95
N PRO A 24 10.21 2.45 20.41
CA PRO A 24 11.44 1.61 20.30
C PRO A 24 11.89 1.33 18.84
N GLY A 25 11.03 1.55 17.86
CA GLY A 25 11.40 1.38 16.45
C GLY A 25 11.89 -0.03 16.13
N ILE A 26 13.02 -0.11 15.43
CA ILE A 26 13.58 -1.38 14.97
C ILE A 26 13.83 -2.40 16.10
N LYS A 27 14.12 -1.95 17.32
CA LYS A 27 14.35 -2.84 18.47
C LYS A 27 13.16 -3.74 18.78
N LEU A 28 11.93 -3.25 18.57
CA LEU A 28 10.73 -4.06 18.74
C LEU A 28 10.71 -5.19 17.71
N PHE A 29 10.96 -4.87 16.45
CA PHE A 29 10.92 -5.85 15.35
C PHE A 29 12.08 -6.86 15.44
N ASP A 30 13.26 -6.44 15.92
CA ASP A 30 14.36 -7.35 16.19
C ASP A 30 14.01 -8.33 17.32
N ALA A 31 13.34 -7.86 18.37
CA ALA A 31 12.87 -8.73 19.45
C ALA A 31 11.78 -9.71 18.95
N LEU A 32 10.83 -9.23 18.14
CA LEU A 32 9.81 -10.08 17.53
C LEU A 32 10.43 -11.18 16.64
N LYS A 33 11.38 -10.84 15.78
CA LYS A 33 12.06 -11.81 14.91
C LYS A 33 12.81 -12.88 15.72
N LYS A 34 13.42 -12.49 16.85
CA LYS A 34 14.11 -13.45 17.75
C LYS A 34 13.14 -14.39 18.46
N THR A 35 11.98 -13.87 18.85
CA THR A 35 11.00 -14.63 19.67
C THR A 35 10.07 -15.47 18.81
N LEU A 36 9.69 -14.96 17.64
CA LEU A 36 8.73 -15.55 16.71
C LEU A 36 9.46 -16.00 15.44
N SER A 37 10.46 -16.86 15.58
CA SER A 37 11.21 -17.39 14.43
C SER A 37 10.25 -18.08 13.44
N GLY A 38 10.35 -17.72 12.16
CA GLY A 38 9.54 -18.32 11.08
C GLY A 38 8.15 -17.71 10.86
N VAL A 39 7.81 -16.60 11.52
CA VAL A 39 6.56 -15.87 11.26
C VAL A 39 6.77 -14.92 10.08
N ASN A 40 5.88 -15.02 9.09
CA ASN A 40 5.80 -14.08 7.99
C ASN A 40 4.99 -12.85 8.44
N ILE A 41 5.60 -11.68 8.37
CA ILE A 41 5.00 -10.39 8.74
C ILE A 41 4.96 -9.51 7.50
N ILE A 42 3.82 -8.93 7.21
CA ILE A 42 3.64 -7.90 6.18
C ILE A 42 3.55 -6.55 6.90
N ALA A 43 4.34 -5.59 6.46
CA ALA A 43 4.27 -4.24 6.99
C ALA A 43 3.14 -3.47 6.29
N GLU A 44 2.11 -3.08 7.06
CA GLU A 44 1.12 -2.14 6.56
C GLU A 44 1.71 -0.73 6.63
N ASP A 45 2.08 -0.22 5.46
CA ASP A 45 2.69 1.10 5.26
C ASP A 45 1.79 2.01 4.40
N LEU A 46 0.49 1.93 4.65
CA LEU A 46 -0.53 2.73 3.97
C LEU A 46 -0.72 4.10 4.65
N GLY A 47 -1.18 5.10 3.89
CA GLY A 47 -1.49 6.43 4.38
C GLY A 47 -0.28 7.37 4.46
N PHE A 48 -0.30 8.31 5.40
CA PHE A 48 0.74 9.33 5.51
C PHE A 48 2.05 8.76 6.07
N MET A 49 3.03 8.59 5.20
CA MET A 49 4.33 8.03 5.52
C MET A 49 5.42 9.10 5.60
N THR A 50 6.05 9.24 6.79
CA THR A 50 7.26 10.05 6.93
C THR A 50 8.50 9.27 6.47
N ASP A 51 9.58 9.96 6.10
CA ASP A 51 10.84 9.30 5.70
C ASP A 51 11.38 8.36 6.79
N THR A 52 11.16 8.70 8.07
CA THR A 52 11.58 7.87 9.20
C THR A 52 10.79 6.58 9.28
N VAL A 53 9.50 6.58 8.97
CA VAL A 53 8.66 5.38 8.93
C VAL A 53 9.01 4.53 7.71
N ARG A 54 9.19 5.15 6.53
CA ARG A 54 9.68 4.44 5.31
C ARG A 54 11.00 3.73 5.59
N LYS A 55 11.95 4.46 6.20
CA LYS A 55 13.23 3.86 6.59
C LYS A 55 13.07 2.70 7.56
N LEU A 56 12.17 2.80 8.54
CA LEU A 56 11.92 1.71 9.46
C LEU A 56 11.39 0.46 8.75
N VAL A 57 10.41 0.60 7.84
CA VAL A 57 9.88 -0.52 7.05
C VAL A 57 11.03 -1.20 6.31
N LEU A 58 11.88 -0.43 5.63
CA LEU A 58 13.07 -0.95 4.94
C LEU A 58 14.03 -1.68 5.91
N ASP A 59 14.32 -1.08 7.06
CA ASP A 59 15.24 -1.66 8.07
C ASP A 59 14.69 -2.97 8.66
N THR A 60 13.37 -3.14 8.74
CA THR A 60 12.76 -4.41 9.17
C THR A 60 12.95 -5.52 8.14
N GLY A 61 13.09 -5.19 6.86
CA GLY A 61 13.09 -6.17 5.77
C GLY A 61 11.75 -6.90 5.59
N PHE A 62 10.68 -6.43 6.21
CA PHE A 62 9.34 -6.97 5.97
C PHE A 62 8.82 -6.49 4.61
N PRO A 63 8.09 -7.33 3.86
CA PRO A 63 7.42 -6.89 2.65
C PRO A 63 6.40 -5.79 2.98
N ASN A 64 6.38 -4.74 2.18
CA ASN A 64 5.44 -3.65 2.27
C ASN A 64 4.18 -3.93 1.44
N MET A 65 3.12 -3.13 1.65
CA MET A 65 1.86 -3.27 0.92
C MET A 65 1.82 -2.34 -0.29
N LYS A 66 1.29 -2.85 -1.39
CA LYS A 66 0.98 -2.08 -2.60
C LYS A 66 -0.48 -2.34 -2.98
N VAL A 67 -1.29 -1.30 -2.94
CA VAL A 67 -2.73 -1.37 -3.24
C VAL A 67 -2.97 -0.77 -4.62
N LEU A 68 -3.39 -1.61 -5.57
CA LEU A 68 -3.50 -1.21 -6.97
C LEU A 68 -4.56 -0.13 -7.20
N GLU A 69 -5.67 -0.13 -6.45
CA GLU A 69 -6.69 0.91 -6.53
C GLU A 69 -6.14 2.31 -6.20
N PHE A 70 -5.14 2.41 -5.31
CA PHE A 70 -4.52 3.70 -4.96
C PHE A 70 -3.59 4.26 -6.04
N ALA A 71 -3.28 3.47 -7.07
CA ALA A 71 -2.45 3.90 -8.19
C ALA A 71 -3.13 4.95 -9.08
N PHE A 72 -4.45 5.02 -9.06
CA PHE A 72 -5.25 5.77 -10.03
C PHE A 72 -6.00 6.97 -9.42
N ASP A 73 -5.57 7.45 -8.26
CA ASP A 73 -6.08 8.67 -7.66
C ASP A 73 -5.62 9.91 -8.45
N GLU A 74 -6.56 10.69 -8.96
CA GLU A 74 -6.25 11.90 -9.74
C GLU A 74 -5.49 12.96 -8.94
N ARG A 75 -5.57 12.92 -7.59
CA ARG A 75 -4.83 13.82 -6.69
C ARG A 75 -3.34 13.49 -6.63
N ASP A 76 -2.94 12.28 -7.01
CA ASP A 76 -1.56 11.81 -7.09
C ASP A 76 -1.30 11.08 -8.43
N SER A 77 -1.65 11.73 -9.52
CA SER A 77 -1.54 11.18 -10.88
C SER A 77 -0.11 11.20 -11.46
N GLY A 78 0.88 11.62 -10.67
CA GLY A 78 2.27 11.68 -11.11
C GLY A 78 2.90 10.29 -11.25
N SER A 79 3.84 10.14 -12.19
CA SER A 79 4.58 8.88 -12.42
C SER A 79 5.38 8.38 -11.21
N ARG A 80 5.51 9.18 -10.16
CA ARG A 80 6.18 8.84 -8.90
C ARG A 80 5.23 8.27 -7.84
N ASN A 81 3.91 8.22 -8.10
CA ASN A 81 2.98 7.57 -7.19
C ASN A 81 3.48 6.15 -6.89
N GLU A 82 3.73 5.86 -5.62
CA GLU A 82 4.34 4.60 -5.18
C GLU A 82 3.44 3.38 -5.37
N TYR A 83 2.15 3.60 -5.64
CA TYR A 83 1.18 2.55 -5.95
C TYR A 83 1.08 2.25 -7.44
N LEU A 84 1.74 3.02 -8.31
CA LEU A 84 1.81 2.67 -9.73
C LEU A 84 2.67 1.42 -9.93
N PRO A 85 2.19 0.43 -10.68
CA PRO A 85 2.86 -0.87 -10.83
C PRO A 85 4.32 -0.82 -11.24
N HIS A 86 4.71 0.16 -12.07
CA HIS A 86 6.11 0.31 -12.50
C HIS A 86 7.07 0.80 -11.39
N ASN A 87 6.53 1.21 -10.23
CA ASN A 87 7.32 1.62 -9.05
C ASN A 87 7.42 0.51 -7.99
N TYR A 88 6.86 -0.69 -8.24
CA TYR A 88 6.89 -1.78 -7.27
C TYR A 88 8.28 -2.40 -7.15
N VAL A 89 8.52 -2.99 -5.99
CA VAL A 89 9.75 -3.75 -5.68
C VAL A 89 9.40 -5.19 -5.34
N HIS A 90 10.37 -6.10 -5.45
CA HIS A 90 10.16 -7.53 -5.17
C HIS A 90 9.62 -7.78 -3.75
N ASN A 91 10.30 -7.23 -2.74
CA ASN A 91 9.91 -7.41 -1.34
C ASN A 91 8.64 -6.62 -1.00
N SER A 92 7.55 -6.96 -1.66
CA SER A 92 6.23 -6.34 -1.47
C SER A 92 5.11 -7.36 -1.64
N VAL A 93 3.93 -7.00 -1.14
CA VAL A 93 2.68 -7.72 -1.35
C VAL A 93 1.75 -6.80 -2.11
N VAL A 94 1.31 -7.22 -3.29
CA VAL A 94 0.33 -6.46 -4.07
C VAL A 94 -1.07 -6.93 -3.77
N TYR A 95 -1.96 -5.97 -3.60
CA TYR A 95 -3.40 -6.15 -3.45
C TYR A 95 -4.11 -5.41 -4.57
N THR A 96 -5.24 -5.90 -5.07
CA THR A 96 -6.12 -5.07 -5.91
C THR A 96 -6.79 -3.97 -5.08
N GLY A 97 -7.36 -4.33 -3.93
CA GLY A 97 -7.87 -3.49 -2.85
C GLY A 97 -7.69 -4.21 -1.53
N THR A 98 -7.96 -3.57 -0.40
CA THR A 98 -7.93 -4.17 0.94
C THR A 98 -9.34 -4.55 1.41
N HIS A 99 -9.47 -5.11 2.63
CA HIS A 99 -10.77 -5.38 3.24
C HIS A 99 -11.58 -4.11 3.58
N ASP A 100 -10.95 -2.95 3.55
CA ASP A 100 -11.58 -1.63 3.76
C ASP A 100 -12.00 -0.96 2.44
N ASN A 101 -11.69 -1.58 1.30
CA ASN A 101 -12.05 -1.10 -0.02
C ASN A 101 -13.24 -1.89 -0.59
N GLU A 102 -13.91 -1.32 -1.57
CA GLU A 102 -14.89 -2.04 -2.39
C GLU A 102 -14.21 -3.14 -3.23
N THR A 103 -15.00 -4.04 -3.80
CA THR A 103 -14.49 -4.92 -4.85
C THR A 103 -14.01 -4.10 -6.05
N VAL A 104 -13.09 -4.63 -6.84
CA VAL A 104 -12.58 -3.90 -8.03
C VAL A 104 -13.72 -3.40 -8.93
N VAL A 105 -14.77 -4.19 -9.13
CA VAL A 105 -15.94 -3.79 -9.93
C VAL A 105 -16.73 -2.68 -9.23
N GLY A 106 -16.94 -2.78 -7.92
CA GLY A 106 -17.60 -1.74 -7.12
C GLY A 106 -16.82 -0.43 -7.17
N TRP A 107 -15.50 -0.51 -6.93
CA TRP A 107 -14.60 0.64 -6.99
C TRP A 107 -14.60 1.32 -8.36
N LEU A 108 -14.58 0.56 -9.48
CA LEU A 108 -14.68 1.12 -10.83
C LEU A 108 -15.98 1.91 -11.05
N GLY A 109 -17.05 1.53 -10.34
CA GLY A 109 -18.33 2.26 -10.39
C GLY A 109 -18.36 3.55 -9.57
N GLU A 110 -17.40 3.75 -8.66
CA GLU A 110 -17.37 4.90 -7.73
C GLU A 110 -16.32 5.96 -8.08
N ILE A 111 -15.28 5.60 -8.84
CA ILE A 111 -14.20 6.51 -9.21
C ILE A 111 -14.65 7.54 -10.25
N THR A 112 -13.90 8.64 -10.35
CA THR A 112 -14.16 9.68 -11.34
C THR A 112 -13.93 9.15 -12.77
N LYS A 113 -14.54 9.82 -13.74
CA LYS A 113 -14.29 9.48 -15.15
C LYS A 113 -12.82 9.60 -15.53
N ALA A 114 -12.09 10.55 -14.94
CA ALA A 114 -10.66 10.73 -15.21
C ALA A 114 -9.85 9.53 -14.69
N GLU A 115 -10.12 9.09 -13.47
CA GLU A 115 -9.50 7.90 -12.89
C GLU A 115 -9.83 6.63 -13.67
N TYR A 116 -11.10 6.46 -14.08
CA TYR A 116 -11.51 5.34 -14.91
C TYR A 116 -10.75 5.27 -16.24
N GLU A 117 -10.59 6.41 -16.93
CA GLU A 117 -9.79 6.46 -18.16
C GLU A 117 -8.29 6.22 -17.91
N MET A 118 -7.76 6.63 -16.75
CA MET A 118 -6.40 6.29 -16.35
C MET A 118 -6.23 4.78 -16.21
N VAL A 119 -7.15 4.09 -15.54
CA VAL A 119 -7.15 2.62 -15.41
C VAL A 119 -7.17 1.98 -16.79
N LYS A 120 -8.13 2.35 -17.64
CA LYS A 120 -8.27 1.81 -19.01
C LYS A 120 -6.98 1.98 -19.81
N SER A 121 -6.41 3.19 -19.79
CA SER A 121 -5.17 3.49 -20.48
C SER A 121 -4.01 2.65 -19.97
N TYR A 122 -3.90 2.47 -18.64
CA TYR A 122 -2.79 1.73 -18.04
C TYR A 122 -2.79 0.25 -18.40
N VAL A 123 -3.98 -0.36 -18.50
CA VAL A 123 -4.13 -1.80 -18.84
C VAL A 123 -4.42 -2.04 -20.32
N ASP A 124 -4.33 -1.02 -21.17
CA ASP A 124 -4.61 -1.07 -22.60
C ASP A 124 -6.01 -1.71 -22.87
N TYR A 125 -7.03 -1.10 -22.28
CA TYR A 125 -8.41 -1.56 -22.42
C TYR A 125 -9.27 -0.52 -23.14
N HIS A 126 -9.98 -0.94 -24.18
CA HIS A 126 -10.80 -0.07 -25.02
C HIS A 126 -12.30 -0.40 -24.99
N GLY A 127 -12.69 -1.39 -24.17
CA GLY A 127 -14.09 -1.76 -23.97
C GLY A 127 -14.78 -0.91 -22.91
N ASP A 128 -16.03 -1.28 -22.60
CA ASP A 128 -16.89 -0.60 -21.62
C ASP A 128 -17.50 -1.60 -20.59
N ASP A 129 -16.95 -2.81 -20.47
CA ASP A 129 -17.37 -3.81 -19.49
C ASP A 129 -16.46 -3.78 -18.28
N ASP A 130 -17.01 -3.34 -17.13
CA ASP A 130 -16.27 -3.23 -15.86
C ASP A 130 -15.72 -4.58 -15.37
N LYS A 131 -16.40 -5.69 -15.67
CA LYS A 131 -15.93 -7.02 -15.31
C LYS A 131 -14.69 -7.42 -16.11
N GLU A 132 -14.68 -7.07 -17.40
CA GLU A 132 -13.48 -7.29 -18.22
C GLU A 132 -12.34 -6.40 -17.76
N LEU A 133 -12.59 -5.13 -17.43
CA LEU A 133 -11.60 -4.20 -16.92
C LEU A 133 -11.04 -4.69 -15.57
N ALA A 134 -11.90 -5.14 -14.64
CA ALA A 134 -11.49 -5.74 -13.38
C ALA A 134 -10.61 -6.99 -13.59
N ASN A 135 -10.97 -7.85 -14.54
CA ASN A 135 -10.14 -9.01 -14.90
C ASN A 135 -8.75 -8.60 -15.42
N LYS A 136 -8.67 -7.50 -16.17
CA LYS A 136 -7.37 -6.97 -16.65
C LYS A 136 -6.54 -6.43 -15.47
N MET A 137 -7.17 -5.74 -14.50
CA MET A 137 -6.49 -5.29 -13.28
C MET A 137 -5.97 -6.46 -12.43
N ILE A 138 -6.77 -7.53 -12.27
CA ILE A 138 -6.34 -8.75 -11.58
C ILE A 138 -5.15 -9.40 -12.29
N ARG A 139 -5.19 -9.49 -13.62
CA ARG A 139 -4.06 -10.01 -14.42
C ARG A 139 -2.83 -9.13 -14.28
N LEU A 140 -3.00 -7.81 -14.29
CA LEU A 140 -1.92 -6.86 -14.03
C LEU A 140 -1.29 -7.17 -12.66
N ALA A 141 -2.09 -7.24 -11.59
CA ALA A 141 -1.60 -7.54 -10.24
C ALA A 141 -0.74 -8.82 -10.18
N HIS A 142 -1.19 -9.89 -10.85
CA HIS A 142 -0.44 -11.15 -10.92
C HIS A 142 0.84 -11.09 -11.78
N SER A 143 0.98 -10.11 -12.65
CA SER A 143 2.14 -9.97 -13.54
C SER A 143 3.26 -9.10 -12.97
N LEU A 144 3.06 -8.51 -11.80
CA LEU A 144 3.99 -7.56 -11.20
C LEU A 144 5.18 -8.25 -10.52
N VAL A 145 6.20 -7.45 -10.23
CA VAL A 145 7.46 -7.93 -9.62
C VAL A 145 7.33 -8.31 -8.15
N ALA A 146 6.21 -8.00 -7.50
CA ALA A 146 5.97 -8.30 -6.10
C ALA A 146 6.05 -9.82 -5.83
N ASP A 147 6.63 -10.20 -4.69
CA ASP A 147 6.79 -11.61 -4.32
C ASP A 147 5.46 -12.30 -3.99
N THR A 148 4.44 -11.54 -3.64
CA THR A 148 3.11 -12.03 -3.26
C THR A 148 2.02 -11.16 -3.85
N CYS A 149 0.95 -11.82 -4.33
CA CYS A 149 -0.26 -11.17 -4.81
C CYS A 149 -1.48 -11.71 -4.04
N ILE A 150 -2.28 -10.83 -3.47
CA ILE A 150 -3.50 -11.16 -2.73
C ILE A 150 -4.69 -10.43 -3.39
N ILE A 151 -5.67 -11.20 -3.81
CA ILE A 151 -6.89 -10.69 -4.44
C ILE A 151 -8.05 -10.91 -3.46
N PRO A 152 -8.63 -9.87 -2.88
CA PRO A 152 -9.86 -9.98 -2.10
C PRO A 152 -11.02 -10.42 -3.01
N LEU A 153 -11.88 -11.30 -2.50
CA LEU A 153 -13.04 -11.85 -3.21
C LEU A 153 -14.34 -11.23 -2.71
#